data_9d1a76e074976481d1c700edcbd916f5
#
_entry.id   9d1a76e074976481d1c700edcbd916f5
#
_cell.length_a   1.000
_cell.length_b   1.000
_cell.length_c   1.000
_cell.angle_alpha   90.00
_cell.angle_beta   90.00
_cell.angle_gamma   90.00
#
_symmetry.space_group_name_H-M   'P 1'
#
loop_
_entity.id
_entity.type
_entity.pdbx_description
1 polymer ?
#
loop_
_entity_poly.entity_id
_entity_poly.type
_entity_poly.pdbx_seq_one_letter_code
_entity_poly.pdbx_strand_id
1 'polypeptide(L)'
;LHQTLGTTVLYVTHDQAEALTLSDRICVFNEGEIMQVGSPDELYNFPANRFVADFIGETNFLTGRVVECREKHCIIRLGNGTQMVGPLRETFAAPSKWATFSLRPEKILIGDDISKAGNRYEGVVKEYLYLGEFTKYKITITPEIELTVKATNRKGRRVLSKGETIPVGWEETEALMVETERAPADGIGH
;
A
#
# COMPACT_ATOMS: atom_id res chain seq x y z
N LEU A 1 -29.43 13.03 2.13
CA LEU A 1 -30.34 13.55 3.18
C LEU A 1 -29.64 14.63 4.02
N HIS A 2 -28.40 14.42 4.51
CA HIS A 2 -27.69 15.42 5.34
C HIS A 2 -27.37 16.71 4.57
N GLN A 3 -26.95 16.61 3.29
CA GLN A 3 -26.69 17.77 2.42
C GLN A 3 -27.93 18.67 2.23
N THR A 4 -29.12 18.08 2.31
CA THR A 4 -30.39 18.82 2.13
C THR A 4 -30.86 19.49 3.42
N LEU A 5 -30.49 18.95 4.58
CA LEU A 5 -30.96 19.40 5.89
C LEU A 5 -30.01 20.40 6.58
N GLY A 6 -28.76 20.54 6.10
CA GLY A 6 -27.74 21.41 6.70
C GLY A 6 -27.37 21.04 8.15
N THR A 7 -27.65 19.79 8.55
CA THR A 7 -27.44 19.31 9.92
C THR A 7 -26.15 18.52 10.01
N THR A 8 -25.36 18.77 11.04
CA THR A 8 -24.18 17.93 11.34
C THR A 8 -24.64 16.58 11.90
N VAL A 9 -24.19 15.50 11.27
CA VAL A 9 -24.48 14.12 11.68
C VAL A 9 -23.19 13.44 12.10
N LEU A 10 -23.17 12.86 13.29
CA LEU A 10 -22.10 11.98 13.72
C LEU A 10 -22.54 10.53 13.54
N TYR A 11 -21.80 9.80 12.71
CA TYR A 11 -22.06 8.40 12.41
C TYR A 11 -20.89 7.51 12.89
N VAL A 12 -21.19 6.51 13.70
CA VAL A 12 -20.20 5.56 14.22
C VAL A 12 -20.40 4.23 13.52
N THR A 13 -19.38 3.77 12.82
CA THR A 13 -19.41 2.50 12.08
C THR A 13 -18.04 1.81 12.17
N HIS A 14 -18.02 0.52 11.97
CA HIS A 14 -16.81 -0.26 11.73
C HIS A 14 -16.66 -0.64 10.24
N ASP A 15 -17.62 -0.26 9.41
CA ASP A 15 -17.57 -0.50 7.96
C ASP A 15 -16.84 0.65 7.26
N GLN A 16 -15.69 0.32 6.69
CA GLN A 16 -14.81 1.27 5.99
C GLN A 16 -15.48 1.84 4.73
N ALA A 17 -16.23 1.01 4.00
CA ALA A 17 -16.90 1.44 2.77
C ALA A 17 -18.01 2.46 3.08
N GLU A 18 -18.77 2.25 4.16
CA GLU A 18 -19.76 3.22 4.62
C GLU A 18 -19.08 4.55 5.03
N ALA A 19 -18.02 4.48 5.84
CA ALA A 19 -17.29 5.67 6.28
C ALA A 19 -16.74 6.47 5.09
N LEU A 20 -16.07 5.80 4.14
CA LEU A 20 -15.49 6.45 2.96
C LEU A 20 -16.54 7.04 1.99
N THR A 21 -17.74 6.43 1.95
CA THR A 21 -18.78 6.85 0.98
C THR A 21 -19.71 7.93 1.51
N LEU A 22 -19.99 7.91 2.83
CA LEU A 22 -21.05 8.74 3.41
C LEU A 22 -20.53 9.98 4.15
N SER A 23 -19.22 10.04 4.48
CA SER A 23 -18.70 11.08 5.37
C SER A 23 -17.92 12.15 4.61
N ASP A 24 -18.11 13.41 5.01
CA ASP A 24 -17.23 14.52 4.58
C ASP A 24 -15.89 14.48 5.32
N ARG A 25 -15.91 14.00 6.59
CA ARG A 25 -14.72 13.79 7.42
C ARG A 25 -14.84 12.50 8.21
N ILE A 26 -13.72 11.80 8.33
CA ILE A 26 -13.61 10.53 9.06
C ILE A 26 -12.63 10.73 10.21
N CYS A 27 -12.99 10.23 11.39
CA CYS A 27 -12.11 10.10 12.53
C CYS A 27 -11.80 8.61 12.76
N VAL A 28 -10.55 8.21 12.56
CA VAL A 28 -10.09 6.85 12.84
C VAL A 28 -9.69 6.76 14.31
N PHE A 29 -10.28 5.80 15.01
CA PHE A 29 -10.11 5.59 16.45
C PHE A 29 -9.47 4.23 16.70
N ASN A 30 -8.48 4.15 17.59
CA ASN A 30 -7.89 2.91 18.03
C ASN A 30 -7.49 3.00 19.50
N GLU A 31 -7.83 1.99 20.31
CA GLU A 31 -7.46 1.89 21.74
C GLU A 31 -7.72 3.17 22.57
N GLY A 32 -8.80 3.89 22.23
CA GLY A 32 -9.17 5.13 22.94
C GLY A 32 -8.47 6.39 22.42
N GLU A 33 -7.63 6.28 21.40
CA GLU A 33 -6.90 7.40 20.82
C GLU A 33 -7.36 7.69 19.38
N ILE A 34 -7.31 8.98 19.01
CA ILE A 34 -7.56 9.42 17.64
C ILE A 34 -6.29 9.22 16.82
N MET A 35 -6.33 8.30 15.87
CA MET A 35 -5.20 7.99 14.98
C MET A 35 -5.05 9.03 13.85
N GLN A 36 -6.17 9.45 13.28
CA GLN A 36 -6.21 10.47 12.24
C GLN A 36 -7.63 11.01 12.05
N VAL A 37 -7.74 12.29 11.71
CA VAL A 37 -8.98 12.94 11.26
C VAL A 37 -8.72 13.61 9.92
N GLY A 38 -9.54 13.34 8.92
CA GLY A 38 -9.41 13.93 7.59
C GLY A 38 -10.56 13.58 6.67
N SER A 39 -10.49 14.03 5.43
CA SER A 39 -11.38 13.59 4.37
C SER A 39 -11.11 12.13 3.98
N PRO A 40 -12.05 11.44 3.31
CA PRO A 40 -11.82 10.10 2.78
C PRO A 40 -10.54 10.00 1.94
N ASP A 41 -10.30 10.99 1.08
CA ASP A 41 -9.13 11.06 0.20
C ASP A 41 -7.81 11.19 1.00
N GLU A 42 -7.80 12.05 2.03
CA GLU A 42 -6.63 12.23 2.90
C GLU A 42 -6.28 10.95 3.67
N LEU A 43 -7.28 10.26 4.23
CA LEU A 43 -7.03 9.02 4.96
C LEU A 43 -6.53 7.89 4.06
N TYR A 44 -7.05 7.81 2.83
CA TYR A 44 -6.69 6.77 1.88
C TYR A 44 -5.29 7.00 1.26
N ASN A 45 -5.04 8.23 0.79
CA ASN A 45 -3.83 8.57 0.05
C ASN A 45 -2.69 9.06 0.94
N PHE A 46 -2.99 9.57 2.16
CA PHE A 46 -1.99 10.14 3.09
C PHE A 46 -2.20 9.64 4.52
N PRO A 47 -2.23 8.32 4.76
CA PRO A 47 -2.40 7.79 6.11
C PRO A 47 -1.28 8.28 7.03
N ALA A 48 -1.67 8.66 8.26
CA ALA A 48 -0.74 9.19 9.25
C ALA A 48 0.22 8.12 9.76
N ASN A 49 -0.23 6.88 9.86
CA ASN A 49 0.54 5.75 10.38
C ASN A 49 0.10 4.43 9.71
N ARG A 50 0.80 3.35 10.08
CA ARG A 50 0.54 2.00 9.57
C ARG A 50 -0.88 1.52 9.87
N PHE A 51 -1.39 1.80 11.09
CA PHE A 51 -2.73 1.38 11.49
C PHE A 51 -3.79 1.99 10.56
N VAL A 52 -3.74 3.30 10.31
CA VAL A 52 -4.68 3.97 9.41
C VAL A 52 -4.57 3.42 8.00
N ALA A 53 -3.34 3.19 7.50
CA ALA A 53 -3.12 2.62 6.17
C ALA A 53 -3.79 1.25 6.00
N ASP A 54 -3.68 0.38 7.01
CA ASP A 54 -4.26 -0.96 7.03
C ASP A 54 -5.78 -0.93 7.25
N PHE A 55 -6.24 -0.07 8.17
CA PHE A 55 -7.64 0.04 8.54
C PHE A 55 -8.51 0.60 7.39
N ILE A 56 -8.03 1.59 6.65
CA ILE A 56 -8.83 2.27 5.60
C ILE A 56 -8.95 1.45 4.32
N GLY A 57 -8.05 0.51 4.08
CA GLY A 57 -8.12 -0.33 2.89
C GLY A 57 -6.93 -1.25 2.76
N GLU A 58 -7.09 -2.27 1.95
CA GLU A 58 -6.04 -3.24 1.70
C GLU A 58 -4.75 -2.58 1.20
N THR A 59 -3.61 -2.99 1.75
CA THR A 59 -2.31 -2.45 1.38
C THR A 59 -1.20 -3.51 1.52
N ASN A 60 -0.14 -3.35 0.73
CA ASN A 60 1.08 -4.12 0.90
C ASN A 60 2.05 -3.31 1.76
N PHE A 61 2.60 -3.94 2.81
CA PHE A 61 3.65 -3.33 3.61
C PHE A 61 5.00 -3.92 3.22
N LEU A 62 5.90 -3.05 2.77
CA LEU A 62 7.26 -3.39 2.37
C LEU A 62 8.23 -2.75 3.35
N THR A 63 8.81 -3.57 4.23
CA THR A 63 9.76 -3.11 5.25
C THR A 63 11.17 -3.51 4.87
N GLY A 64 12.10 -2.56 4.91
CA GLY A 64 13.49 -2.80 4.56
C GLY A 64 14.46 -1.91 5.31
N ARG A 65 15.76 -2.26 5.22
CA ARG A 65 16.83 -1.41 5.74
C ARG A 65 17.02 -0.20 4.86
N VAL A 66 17.09 0.97 5.47
CA VAL A 66 17.42 2.22 4.77
C VAL A 66 18.86 2.11 4.23
N VAL A 67 18.98 2.26 2.91
CA VAL A 67 20.27 2.31 2.21
C VAL A 67 20.72 3.76 2.09
N GLU A 68 19.79 4.61 1.62
CA GLU A 68 20.03 6.02 1.39
C GLU A 68 18.71 6.78 1.41
N CYS A 69 18.71 7.99 1.95
CA CYS A 69 17.61 8.95 1.77
C CYS A 69 18.21 10.27 1.26
N ARG A 70 17.67 10.78 0.17
CA ARG A 70 18.06 12.04 -0.47
C ARG A 70 16.81 12.90 -0.63
N GLU A 71 16.91 14.18 -0.30
CA GLU A 71 15.89 15.23 -0.43
C GLU A 71 14.41 14.78 -0.43
N LYS A 72 13.99 14.01 -1.41
CA LYS A 72 12.59 13.58 -1.61
C LYS A 72 12.38 12.06 -1.70
N HIS A 73 13.46 11.28 -1.75
CA HIS A 73 13.39 9.83 -1.95
C HIS A 73 14.18 9.09 -0.89
N CYS A 74 13.70 7.92 -0.54
CA CYS A 74 14.38 6.97 0.32
C CYS A 74 14.48 5.62 -0.39
N ILE A 75 15.68 5.04 -0.38
CA ILE A 75 15.95 3.70 -0.92
C ILE A 75 16.02 2.75 0.26
N ILE A 76 15.22 1.72 0.24
CA ILE A 76 15.29 0.63 1.20
C ILE A 76 15.76 -0.66 0.52
N ARG A 77 16.45 -1.50 1.29
CA ARG A 77 16.82 -2.86 0.90
C ARG A 77 15.94 -3.85 1.66
N LEU A 78 15.18 -4.62 0.93
CA LEU A 78 14.33 -5.68 1.45
C LEU A 78 15.19 -6.90 1.81
N GLY A 79 14.64 -7.86 2.58
CA GLY A 79 15.39 -8.96 3.22
C GLY A 79 16.29 -9.79 2.30
N ASN A 80 15.91 -9.94 1.03
CA ASN A 80 16.67 -10.69 0.02
C ASN A 80 17.68 -9.85 -0.80
N GLY A 81 17.90 -8.59 -0.43
CA GLY A 81 18.77 -7.67 -1.15
C GLY A 81 18.08 -6.83 -2.23
N THR A 82 16.82 -7.11 -2.56
CA THR A 82 16.01 -6.29 -3.48
C THR A 82 15.89 -4.87 -2.95
N GLN A 83 16.11 -3.89 -3.82
CA GLN A 83 15.95 -2.48 -3.45
C GLN A 83 14.65 -1.93 -4.02
N MET A 84 14.04 -1.01 -3.28
CA MET A 84 12.93 -0.20 -3.76
C MET A 84 13.13 1.26 -3.38
N VAL A 85 12.56 2.12 -4.19
CA VAL A 85 12.56 3.57 -4.00
C VAL A 85 11.15 4.04 -3.67
N GLY A 86 11.03 4.93 -2.72
CA GLY A 86 9.77 5.60 -2.39
C GLY A 86 10.00 7.00 -1.88
N PRO A 87 8.95 7.83 -1.76
CA PRO A 87 9.06 9.19 -1.29
C PRO A 87 9.47 9.22 0.19
N LEU A 88 10.37 10.14 0.50
CA LEU A 88 10.79 10.42 1.87
C LEU A 88 9.71 11.24 2.58
N ARG A 89 9.28 10.79 3.74
CA ARG A 89 8.52 11.62 4.69
C ARG A 89 9.41 11.99 5.85
N GLU A 90 9.70 13.28 5.99
CA GLU A 90 10.63 13.81 7.00
C GLU A 90 10.24 13.38 8.42
N THR A 91 8.94 13.26 8.71
CA THR A 91 8.42 12.78 9.99
C THR A 91 8.91 11.39 10.37
N PHE A 92 9.26 10.55 9.39
CA PHE A 92 9.72 9.18 9.58
C PHE A 92 11.19 8.99 9.19
N ALA A 93 11.83 10.05 8.71
CA ALA A 93 13.24 10.05 8.30
C ALA A 93 14.24 10.08 9.46
N ALA A 94 13.76 10.05 10.71
CA ALA A 94 14.64 9.88 11.87
C ALA A 94 15.49 8.60 11.71
N PRO A 95 16.65 8.49 12.33
CA PRO A 95 17.73 7.53 12.00
C PRO A 95 17.38 6.07 12.31
N SER A 96 16.15 5.67 12.10
CA SER A 96 15.74 4.28 12.07
C SER A 96 16.48 3.64 10.90
N LYS A 97 17.23 2.59 11.19
CA LYS A 97 17.87 1.77 10.16
C LYS A 97 16.85 1.06 9.26
N TRP A 98 15.58 1.23 9.52
CA TRP A 98 14.45 0.57 8.86
C TRP A 98 13.38 1.56 8.45
N ALA A 99 12.76 1.33 7.29
CA ALA A 99 11.58 2.05 6.84
C ALA A 99 10.54 1.09 6.28
N THR A 100 9.27 1.45 6.45
CA THR A 100 8.12 0.71 5.92
C THR A 100 7.39 1.58 4.91
N PHE A 101 7.12 1.01 3.74
CA PHE A 101 6.27 1.61 2.73
C PHE A 101 4.94 0.86 2.64
N SER A 102 3.86 1.62 2.58
CA SER A 102 2.51 1.16 2.26
C SER A 102 2.28 1.35 0.77
N LEU A 103 1.87 0.29 0.07
CA LEU A 103 1.63 0.29 -1.36
C LEU A 103 0.26 -0.33 -1.66
N ARG A 104 -0.65 0.46 -2.21
CA ARG A 104 -2.00 0.00 -2.53
C ARG A 104 -1.99 -1.02 -3.68
N PRO A 105 -2.82 -2.09 -3.61
CA PRO A 105 -2.87 -3.13 -4.64
C PRO A 105 -3.17 -2.64 -6.05
N GLU A 106 -4.00 -1.61 -6.20
CA GLU A 106 -4.38 -0.99 -7.48
C GLU A 106 -3.30 -0.08 -8.08
N LYS A 107 -2.28 0.29 -7.29
CA LYS A 107 -1.14 1.09 -7.73
C LYS A 107 -0.02 0.25 -8.35
N ILE A 108 -0.12 -1.06 -8.20
CA ILE A 108 0.85 -2.00 -8.76
C ILE A 108 0.48 -2.33 -10.21
N LEU A 109 1.43 -2.10 -11.10
CA LEU A 109 1.33 -2.35 -12.53
C LEU A 109 1.88 -3.74 -12.85
N ILE A 110 1.24 -4.46 -13.78
CA ILE A 110 1.67 -5.79 -14.20
C ILE A 110 1.63 -5.94 -15.72
N GLY A 111 2.55 -6.73 -16.26
CA GLY A 111 2.65 -6.98 -17.69
C GLY A 111 3.06 -5.73 -18.47
N ASP A 112 2.36 -5.42 -19.56
CA ASP A 112 2.72 -4.32 -20.47
C ASP A 112 2.52 -2.92 -19.84
N ASP A 113 1.74 -2.81 -18.77
CA ASP A 113 1.48 -1.54 -18.09
C ASP A 113 2.71 -1.00 -17.31
N ILE A 114 3.77 -1.79 -17.16
CA ILE A 114 4.97 -1.47 -16.35
C ILE A 114 5.81 -0.30 -16.89
N SER A 115 5.53 0.23 -18.07
CA SER A 115 6.35 1.25 -18.72
C SER A 115 6.63 2.49 -17.89
N LYS A 116 5.71 2.87 -16.99
CA LYS A 116 5.81 4.02 -16.08
C LYS A 116 6.44 3.69 -14.73
N ALA A 117 6.66 2.43 -14.42
CA ALA A 117 7.19 2.02 -13.13
C ALA A 117 8.65 2.44 -12.96
N GLY A 118 8.97 3.11 -11.84
CA GLY A 118 10.35 3.33 -11.38
C GLY A 118 10.91 2.11 -10.65
N ASN A 119 10.06 1.46 -9.86
CA ASN A 119 10.35 0.16 -9.24
C ASN A 119 9.89 -0.96 -10.17
N ARG A 120 10.81 -1.84 -10.60
CA ARG A 120 10.51 -2.93 -11.56
C ARG A 120 11.14 -4.23 -11.12
N TYR A 121 10.32 -5.28 -11.16
CA TYR A 121 10.70 -6.64 -10.74
C TYR A 121 10.08 -7.67 -11.67
N GLU A 122 10.57 -8.90 -11.59
CA GLU A 122 9.86 -10.08 -12.07
C GLU A 122 9.11 -10.73 -10.92
N GLY A 123 7.88 -11.13 -11.17
CA GLY A 123 7.04 -11.78 -10.19
C GLY A 123 6.35 -13.02 -10.73
N VAL A 124 6.09 -13.99 -9.87
CA VAL A 124 5.38 -15.22 -10.21
C VAL A 124 3.98 -15.19 -9.62
N VAL A 125 2.96 -15.38 -10.45
CA VAL A 125 1.56 -15.46 -10.02
C VAL A 125 1.35 -16.72 -9.17
N LYS A 126 1.03 -16.54 -7.91
CA LYS A 126 0.71 -17.66 -6.97
C LYS A 126 -0.76 -18.08 -7.06
N GLU A 127 -1.63 -17.10 -7.05
CA GLU A 127 -3.07 -17.30 -7.14
C GLU A 127 -3.74 -16.05 -7.71
N TYR A 128 -4.97 -16.21 -8.17
CA TYR A 128 -5.81 -15.09 -8.58
C TYR A 128 -7.28 -15.33 -8.23
N LEU A 129 -8.00 -14.24 -8.06
CA LEU A 129 -9.43 -14.21 -7.84
C LEU A 129 -10.07 -13.21 -8.81
N TYR A 130 -10.89 -13.71 -9.73
CA TYR A 130 -11.62 -12.89 -10.69
C TYR A 130 -12.88 -12.31 -10.03
N LEU A 131 -13.01 -10.99 -9.99
CA LEU A 131 -14.10 -10.26 -9.31
C LEU A 131 -14.94 -9.38 -10.26
N GLY A 132 -14.95 -9.71 -11.55
CA GLY A 132 -15.70 -8.98 -12.56
C GLY A 132 -15.00 -7.70 -13.01
N GLU A 133 -15.06 -6.62 -12.25
CA GLU A 133 -14.45 -5.32 -12.57
C GLU A 133 -12.91 -5.38 -12.51
N PHE A 134 -12.36 -6.17 -11.62
CA PHE A 134 -10.93 -6.37 -11.46
C PHE A 134 -10.61 -7.83 -11.14
N THR A 135 -9.35 -8.18 -11.35
CA THR A 135 -8.79 -9.45 -10.88
C THR A 135 -7.76 -9.15 -9.80
N LYS A 136 -7.91 -9.81 -8.65
CA LYS A 136 -6.97 -9.75 -7.56
C LYS A 136 -5.95 -10.88 -7.72
N TYR A 137 -4.67 -10.53 -7.69
CA TYR A 137 -3.57 -11.48 -7.80
C TYR A 137 -2.75 -11.47 -6.51
N LYS A 138 -2.22 -12.64 -6.16
CA LYS A 138 -1.06 -12.75 -5.28
C LYS A 138 0.16 -13.08 -6.11
N ILE A 139 1.16 -12.22 -6.06
CA ILE A 139 2.37 -12.30 -6.88
C ILE A 139 3.58 -12.30 -5.96
N THR A 140 4.40 -13.32 -6.09
CA THR A 140 5.66 -13.42 -5.36
C THR A 140 6.78 -12.82 -6.19
N ILE A 141 7.44 -11.79 -5.67
CA ILE A 141 8.65 -11.21 -6.27
C ILE A 141 9.87 -12.00 -5.82
N THR A 142 9.90 -12.39 -4.56
CA THR A 142 10.93 -13.22 -3.94
C THR A 142 10.30 -14.13 -2.91
N PRO A 143 10.97 -15.17 -2.41
CA PRO A 143 10.40 -16.07 -1.40
C PRO A 143 9.80 -15.34 -0.19
N GLU A 144 10.36 -14.18 0.17
CA GLU A 144 9.95 -13.38 1.34
C GLU A 144 8.96 -12.25 1.00
N ILE A 145 8.76 -11.95 -0.30
CA ILE A 145 7.93 -10.81 -0.72
C ILE A 145 6.79 -11.28 -1.60
N GLU A 146 5.61 -11.30 -1.03
CA GLU A 146 4.35 -11.52 -1.73
C GLU A 146 3.56 -10.23 -1.78
N LEU A 147 3.08 -9.87 -2.97
CA LEU A 147 2.25 -8.69 -3.20
C LEU A 147 0.83 -9.10 -3.55
N THR A 148 -0.12 -8.39 -2.96
CA THR A 148 -1.49 -8.35 -3.46
C THR A 148 -1.59 -7.27 -4.53
N VAL A 149 -2.10 -7.62 -5.70
CA VAL A 149 -2.26 -6.73 -6.85
C VAL A 149 -3.71 -6.72 -7.31
N LYS A 150 -4.28 -5.55 -7.53
CA LYS A 150 -5.59 -5.36 -8.15
C LYS A 150 -5.43 -4.84 -9.58
N ALA A 151 -5.73 -5.67 -10.57
CA ALA A 151 -5.68 -5.27 -11.97
C ALA A 151 -7.08 -5.14 -12.55
N THR A 152 -7.42 -3.96 -13.04
CA THR A 152 -8.71 -3.70 -13.71
C THR A 152 -8.87 -4.60 -14.93
N ASN A 153 -10.02 -5.27 -15.02
CA ASN A 153 -10.37 -6.09 -16.16
C ASN A 153 -10.80 -5.20 -17.32
N ARG A 154 -10.06 -5.27 -18.43
CA ARG A 154 -10.33 -4.50 -19.65
C ARG A 154 -10.51 -5.45 -20.83
N LYS A 155 -11.33 -5.04 -21.81
CA LYS A 155 -11.48 -5.81 -23.05
C LYS A 155 -10.11 -6.06 -23.70
N GLY A 156 -9.82 -7.32 -24.01
CA GLY A 156 -8.53 -7.73 -24.61
C GLY A 156 -7.41 -8.05 -23.62
N ARG A 157 -7.59 -7.74 -22.32
CA ARG A 157 -6.64 -8.16 -21.27
C ARG A 157 -6.99 -9.59 -20.84
N ARG A 158 -6.04 -10.50 -20.97
CA ARG A 158 -6.22 -11.87 -20.47
C ARG A 158 -6.00 -11.94 -18.95
N VAL A 159 -6.66 -12.86 -18.29
CA VAL A 159 -6.34 -13.23 -16.90
C VAL A 159 -5.04 -14.02 -16.92
N LEU A 160 -4.13 -13.67 -16.02
CA LEU A 160 -2.84 -14.35 -15.87
C LEU A 160 -3.04 -15.67 -15.14
N SER A 161 -2.27 -16.68 -15.53
CA SER A 161 -2.36 -18.02 -14.96
C SER A 161 -1.45 -18.21 -13.76
N LYS A 162 -1.82 -19.10 -12.86
CA LYS A 162 -0.95 -19.52 -11.75
C LYS A 162 0.36 -20.09 -12.30
N GLY A 163 1.47 -19.68 -11.71
CA GLY A 163 2.84 -20.08 -12.11
C GLY A 163 3.43 -19.23 -13.23
N GLU A 164 2.65 -18.29 -13.78
CA GLU A 164 3.14 -17.40 -14.83
C GLU A 164 4.10 -16.36 -14.25
N THR A 165 5.24 -16.16 -14.93
CA THR A 165 6.21 -15.10 -14.60
C THR A 165 5.88 -13.86 -15.41
N ILE A 166 5.78 -12.73 -14.75
CA ILE A 166 5.39 -11.46 -15.35
C ILE A 166 6.21 -10.30 -14.78
N PRO A 167 6.40 -9.21 -15.55
CA PRO A 167 6.91 -7.97 -15.00
C PRO A 167 5.88 -7.35 -14.04
N VAL A 168 6.39 -6.87 -12.89
CA VAL A 168 5.62 -6.21 -11.83
C VAL A 168 6.34 -4.93 -11.45
N GLY A 169 5.59 -3.85 -11.21
CA GLY A 169 6.23 -2.60 -10.79
C GLY A 169 5.22 -1.55 -10.36
N TRP A 170 5.75 -0.42 -9.87
CA TRP A 170 4.97 0.76 -9.48
C TRP A 170 5.80 2.03 -9.63
N GLU A 171 5.12 3.17 -9.74
CA GLU A 171 5.78 4.46 -9.72
C GLU A 171 6.34 4.72 -8.31
N GLU A 172 7.50 5.34 -8.22
CA GLU A 172 8.18 5.60 -6.94
C GLU A 172 7.29 6.39 -5.96
N THR A 173 6.46 7.28 -6.49
CA THR A 173 5.56 8.14 -5.72
C THR A 173 4.34 7.44 -5.12
N GLU A 174 4.03 6.22 -5.58
CA GLU A 174 2.84 5.48 -5.15
C GLU A 174 3.04 4.67 -3.87
N ALA A 175 4.28 4.43 -3.48
CA ALA A 175 4.62 3.76 -2.24
C ALA A 175 4.82 4.80 -1.14
N LEU A 176 3.93 4.85 -0.15
CA LEU A 176 3.97 5.86 0.90
C LEU A 176 4.74 5.36 2.13
N MET A 177 5.72 6.13 2.58
CA MET A 177 6.41 5.83 3.83
C MET A 177 5.44 6.00 5.01
N VAL A 178 5.37 4.98 5.86
CA VAL A 178 4.59 4.96 7.10
C VAL A 178 5.51 4.62 8.28
N GLU A 179 5.02 4.81 9.49
CA GLU A 179 5.77 4.47 10.70
C GLU A 179 6.16 3.00 10.70
N THR A 180 7.40 2.72 11.10
CA THR A 180 7.92 1.36 11.25
C THR A 180 7.78 0.93 12.70
N GLU A 181 6.81 0.10 13.00
CA GLU A 181 6.45 -0.30 14.38
C GLU A 181 7.55 -1.08 15.11
N ARG A 182 8.41 -1.80 14.43
CA ARG A 182 9.66 -2.45 14.94
C ARG A 182 10.50 -2.90 13.76
N ALA A 183 11.83 -2.88 13.95
CA ALA A 183 12.67 -3.71 13.11
C ALA A 183 12.08 -5.14 13.10
N PRO A 184 11.97 -5.82 11.94
CA PRO A 184 11.66 -7.24 11.93
C PRO A 184 12.61 -7.88 12.95
N ALA A 185 12.07 -8.67 13.87
CA ALA A 185 12.92 -9.42 14.82
C ALA A 185 14.01 -10.07 13.96
N ASP A 186 15.26 -9.72 14.23
CA ASP A 186 16.40 -10.20 13.44
C ASP A 186 16.23 -11.70 13.30
N GLY A 187 15.72 -12.11 12.12
CA GLY A 187 15.67 -13.49 11.73
C GLY A 187 17.11 -13.96 11.75
N ILE A 188 17.41 -14.64 12.80
CA ILE A 188 18.63 -15.30 13.16
C ILE A 188 19.13 -16.01 11.90
N GLY A 189 20.17 -15.43 11.30
CA GLY A 189 20.99 -16.19 10.39
C GLY A 189 21.70 -17.27 11.21
N HIS A 190 21.47 -18.47 10.86
CA HIS A 190 22.42 -19.58 10.99
C HIS A 190 22.61 -20.19 9.63
#